data_d39b8d5863d214e6a0201713e2bd025d
#
_entry.id   d39b8d5863d214e6a0201713e2bd025d
#
_cell.length_a   1.000
_cell.length_b   1.000
_cell.length_c   1.000
_cell.angle_alpha   90.00
_cell.angle_beta   90.00
_cell.angle_gamma   90.00
#
_symmetry.space_group_name_H-M   'P 1'
#
loop_
_entity.id
_entity.type
_entity.pdbx_description
1 polymer ?
#
loop_
_entity_poly.entity_id
_entity_poly.type
_entity_poly.pdbx_seq_one_letter_code
_entity_poly.pdbx_strand_id
1 'polypeptide(L)'
;KEIDIRPRELMQKYVDLSAKDADLCFNGRQRRDLPCVSCGSENIIKEFSKSGFGYASCNDCGTLYQTPRPPIEEFDAFYKNSKSSRYWAEVFFPSVAEARREKIFKPRVKRLLELCETTNLSVSKLIDVGAGYGIFLDEWRKVRPNTELIAIEPSISLAKECRHKKLTVVESLAENVVGYDDYADLVVCFEVLEHVDSPLEFITVLKRMVKPGGYLFISTLCIDGFDLQ
;
A
#
# COMPACT_ATOMS: atom_id res chain seq x y z
N LYS A 1 -0.25 -10.82 -19.40
CA LYS A 1 -0.30 -12.02 -18.56
C LYS A 1 0.32 -11.66 -17.21
N GLU A 2 0.01 -12.42 -16.16
CA GLU A 2 0.58 -12.22 -14.83
C GLU A 2 2.11 -12.23 -14.82
N ILE A 3 2.70 -13.18 -15.55
CA ILE A 3 4.15 -13.32 -15.70
C ILE A 3 4.87 -12.03 -16.15
N ASP A 4 4.16 -11.11 -16.80
CA ASP A 4 4.75 -9.86 -17.25
C ASP A 4 4.93 -8.84 -16.11
N ILE A 5 4.11 -8.94 -15.08
CA ILE A 5 4.15 -8.07 -13.88
C ILE A 5 4.75 -8.78 -12.65
N ARG A 6 4.87 -10.13 -12.73
CA ARG A 6 5.46 -11.00 -11.70
C ARG A 6 6.26 -12.13 -12.37
N PRO A 7 7.44 -11.84 -12.97
CA PRO A 7 8.30 -12.88 -13.55
C PRO A 7 8.67 -13.91 -12.47
N ARG A 8 8.47 -15.18 -12.74
CA ARG A 8 8.59 -16.27 -11.74
C ARG A 8 9.92 -16.27 -10.99
N GLU A 9 11.03 -16.15 -11.73
CA GLU A 9 12.38 -16.18 -11.11
C GLU A 9 12.61 -14.99 -10.18
N LEU A 10 12.22 -13.79 -10.61
CA LEU A 10 12.36 -12.58 -9.80
C LEU A 10 11.46 -12.63 -8.55
N MET A 11 10.23 -13.11 -8.73
CA MET A 11 9.29 -13.25 -7.62
C MET A 11 9.74 -14.33 -6.63
N GLN A 12 10.22 -15.47 -7.12
CA GLN A 12 10.75 -16.53 -6.23
C GLN A 12 11.93 -16.02 -5.40
N LYS A 13 12.85 -15.27 -6.03
CA LYS A 13 13.99 -14.68 -5.32
C LYS A 13 13.53 -13.67 -4.25
N TYR A 14 12.50 -12.87 -4.54
CA TYR A 14 11.91 -11.97 -3.55
C TYR A 14 11.33 -12.74 -2.36
N VAL A 15 10.54 -13.79 -2.62
CA VAL A 15 9.94 -14.64 -1.59
C VAL A 15 11.01 -15.30 -0.72
N ASP A 16 12.07 -15.84 -1.33
CA ASP A 16 13.18 -16.48 -0.60
C ASP A 16 13.93 -15.47 0.29
N LEU A 17 14.14 -14.26 -0.20
CA LEU A 17 14.74 -13.18 0.60
C LEU A 17 13.82 -12.75 1.74
N SER A 18 12.53 -12.58 1.47
CA SER A 18 11.53 -12.19 2.48
C SER A 18 11.42 -13.22 3.59
N ALA A 19 11.43 -14.52 3.27
CA ALA A 19 11.39 -15.57 4.26
C ALA A 19 12.65 -15.57 5.17
N LYS A 20 13.83 -15.36 4.60
CA LYS A 20 15.09 -15.24 5.36
C LYS A 20 15.13 -13.99 6.23
N ASP A 21 14.70 -12.86 5.70
CA ASP A 21 14.65 -11.60 6.44
C ASP A 21 13.62 -11.68 7.57
N ALA A 22 12.46 -12.32 7.34
CA ALA A 22 11.45 -12.57 8.37
C ALA A 22 12.00 -13.42 9.51
N ASP A 23 12.70 -14.49 9.21
CA ASP A 23 13.36 -15.33 10.22
C ASP A 23 14.40 -14.56 11.02
N LEU A 24 15.26 -13.80 10.35
CA LEU A 24 16.32 -13.01 11.01
C LEU A 24 15.75 -11.89 11.89
N CYS A 25 14.69 -11.23 11.47
CA CYS A 25 14.15 -10.06 12.16
C CYS A 25 13.17 -10.43 13.26
N PHE A 26 12.38 -11.49 13.08
CA PHE A 26 11.22 -11.76 13.94
C PHE A 26 11.28 -13.10 14.70
N ASN A 27 12.24 -13.98 14.40
CA ASN A 27 12.37 -15.24 15.12
C ASN A 27 12.77 -15.00 16.59
N GLY A 28 12.03 -15.63 17.51
CA GLY A 28 12.25 -15.46 18.96
C GLY A 28 11.85 -14.10 19.54
N ARG A 29 11.28 -13.21 18.74
CA ARG A 29 10.78 -11.91 19.22
C ARG A 29 9.45 -12.05 19.94
N GLN A 30 9.22 -11.15 20.89
CA GLN A 30 7.93 -11.05 21.57
C GLN A 30 6.83 -10.70 20.57
N ARG A 31 5.70 -11.38 20.72
CA ARG A 31 4.52 -11.16 19.88
C ARG A 31 3.30 -10.93 20.75
N ARG A 32 2.36 -10.14 20.27
CA ARG A 32 1.08 -9.88 20.94
C ARG A 32 -0.07 -10.46 20.13
N ASP A 33 -0.98 -11.15 20.79
CA ASP A 33 -2.29 -11.47 20.21
C ASP A 33 -3.09 -10.17 20.07
N LEU A 34 -3.80 -10.06 18.96
CA LEU A 34 -4.63 -8.89 18.66
C LEU A 34 -6.07 -9.34 18.45
N PRO A 35 -7.06 -8.58 18.94
CA PRO A 35 -8.42 -8.69 18.46
C PRO A 35 -8.49 -8.33 16.98
N CYS A 36 -9.63 -8.55 16.35
CA CYS A 36 -9.83 -8.21 14.94
C CYS A 36 -9.48 -6.75 14.68
N VAL A 37 -8.51 -6.51 13.79
CA VAL A 37 -8.01 -5.17 13.45
C VAL A 37 -9.04 -4.30 12.71
N SER A 38 -10.14 -4.91 12.24
CA SER A 38 -11.22 -4.22 11.52
C SER A 38 -12.40 -3.86 12.44
N CYS A 39 -12.89 -4.82 13.26
CA CYS A 39 -14.09 -4.61 14.07
C CYS A 39 -13.87 -4.72 15.60
N GLY A 40 -12.64 -5.03 16.04
CA GLY A 40 -12.30 -5.14 17.46
C GLY A 40 -12.78 -6.43 18.14
N SER A 41 -13.40 -7.37 17.41
CA SER A 41 -13.93 -8.62 17.98
C SER A 41 -12.81 -9.56 18.42
N GLU A 42 -13.00 -10.25 19.54
CA GLU A 42 -12.16 -11.35 20.02
C GLU A 42 -12.60 -12.72 19.48
N ASN A 43 -13.75 -12.79 18.77
CA ASN A 43 -14.29 -14.03 18.19
C ASN A 43 -13.55 -14.37 16.90
N ILE A 44 -12.39 -15.03 17.06
CA ILE A 44 -11.46 -15.35 15.96
C ILE A 44 -11.18 -16.83 15.84
N ILE A 45 -10.87 -17.27 14.63
CA ILE A 45 -10.36 -18.62 14.33
C ILE A 45 -8.93 -18.47 13.79
N LYS A 46 -7.99 -19.19 14.39
CA LYS A 46 -6.62 -19.30 13.86
C LYS A 46 -6.63 -20.22 12.64
N GLU A 47 -6.22 -19.68 11.49
CA GLU A 47 -6.33 -20.35 10.19
C GLU A 47 -5.05 -21.11 9.82
N PHE A 48 -3.94 -20.39 9.68
CA PHE A 48 -2.67 -20.96 9.23
C PHE A 48 -1.47 -20.15 9.72
N SER A 49 -0.28 -20.66 9.42
CA SER A 49 0.98 -19.91 9.59
C SER A 49 1.74 -19.88 8.28
N LYS A 50 2.33 -18.72 7.95
CA LYS A 50 3.16 -18.50 6.77
C LYS A 50 4.38 -17.67 7.13
N SER A 51 5.56 -18.13 6.71
CA SER A 51 6.85 -17.46 6.98
C SER A 51 7.06 -17.12 8.47
N GLY A 52 6.61 -17.99 9.36
CA GLY A 52 6.73 -17.80 10.81
C GLY A 52 5.69 -16.87 11.43
N PHE A 53 4.69 -16.38 10.69
CA PHE A 53 3.59 -15.55 11.18
C PHE A 53 2.29 -16.34 11.21
N GLY A 54 1.50 -16.15 12.29
CA GLY A 54 0.15 -16.69 12.40
C GLY A 54 -0.87 -15.77 11.74
N TYR A 55 -1.93 -16.37 11.21
CA TYR A 55 -3.08 -15.67 10.64
C TYR A 55 -4.38 -16.19 11.24
N ALA A 56 -5.32 -15.28 11.45
CA ALA A 56 -6.64 -15.59 11.98
C ALA A 56 -7.72 -14.88 11.18
N SER A 57 -8.88 -15.52 11.09
CA SER A 57 -10.11 -14.95 10.55
C SER A 57 -11.03 -14.50 11.68
N CYS A 58 -11.65 -13.35 11.52
CA CYS A 58 -12.70 -12.88 12.40
C CYS A 58 -14.05 -13.51 12.02
N ASN A 59 -14.73 -14.18 12.96
CA ASN A 59 -16.06 -14.76 12.72
C ASN A 59 -17.14 -13.71 12.53
N ASP A 60 -16.95 -12.49 13.06
CA ASP A 60 -17.99 -11.48 13.05
C ASP A 60 -17.97 -10.62 11.77
N CYS A 61 -16.78 -10.40 11.16
CA CYS A 61 -16.67 -9.56 9.98
C CYS A 61 -15.90 -10.18 8.81
N GLY A 62 -15.37 -11.41 8.95
CA GLY A 62 -14.65 -12.13 7.90
C GLY A 62 -13.24 -11.64 7.61
N THR A 63 -12.71 -10.66 8.36
CA THR A 63 -11.36 -10.14 8.10
C THR A 63 -10.29 -11.18 8.44
N LEU A 64 -9.44 -11.50 7.47
CA LEU A 64 -8.21 -12.26 7.67
C LEU A 64 -7.08 -11.30 8.02
N TYR A 65 -6.35 -11.55 9.10
CA TYR A 65 -5.26 -10.69 9.55
C TYR A 65 -4.18 -11.45 10.29
N GLN A 66 -3.01 -10.83 10.40
CA GLN A 66 -1.87 -11.42 11.09
C GLN A 66 -2.01 -11.25 12.61
N THR A 67 -2.00 -12.38 13.34
CA THR A 67 -1.96 -12.43 14.80
C THR A 67 -1.45 -13.82 15.27
N PRO A 68 -0.57 -13.93 16.29
CA PRO A 68 0.10 -12.84 16.99
C PRO A 68 1.16 -12.16 16.12
N ARG A 69 1.43 -10.88 16.34
CA ARG A 69 2.43 -10.14 15.58
C ARG A 69 3.43 -9.38 16.47
N PRO A 70 4.66 -9.14 15.95
CA PRO A 70 5.64 -8.27 16.61
C PRO A 70 5.15 -6.84 16.77
N PRO A 71 5.79 -6.03 17.63
CA PRO A 71 5.58 -4.57 17.68
C PRO A 71 5.85 -3.89 16.36
N ILE A 72 5.14 -2.77 16.09
CA ILE A 72 5.23 -2.05 14.80
C ILE A 72 6.66 -1.55 14.52
N GLU A 73 7.40 -1.19 15.54
CA GLU A 73 8.78 -0.68 15.42
C GLU A 73 9.73 -1.71 14.81
N GLU A 74 9.45 -3.00 15.00
CA GLU A 74 10.23 -4.09 14.38
C GLU A 74 9.95 -4.21 12.89
N PHE A 75 8.70 -3.94 12.45
CA PHE A 75 8.36 -3.87 11.03
C PHE A 75 8.98 -2.65 10.34
N ASP A 76 9.04 -1.51 11.01
CA ASP A 76 9.73 -0.33 10.49
C ASP A 76 11.21 -0.62 10.22
N ALA A 77 11.88 -1.26 11.18
CA ALA A 77 13.26 -1.68 11.03
C ALA A 77 13.44 -2.70 9.88
N PHE A 78 12.51 -3.66 9.76
CA PHE A 78 12.48 -4.62 8.66
C PHE A 78 12.36 -3.94 7.30
N TYR A 79 11.37 -3.06 7.10
CA TYR A 79 11.16 -2.39 5.82
C TYR A 79 12.33 -1.48 5.43
N LYS A 80 12.98 -0.84 6.39
CA LYS A 80 14.14 0.02 6.13
C LYS A 80 15.40 -0.74 5.78
N ASN A 81 15.63 -1.92 6.39
CA ASN A 81 16.94 -2.57 6.40
C ASN A 81 16.98 -3.94 5.71
N SER A 82 15.83 -4.56 5.41
CA SER A 82 15.79 -5.91 4.86
C SER A 82 16.36 -5.99 3.43
N LYS A 83 16.94 -7.13 3.11
CA LYS A 83 17.44 -7.41 1.76
C LYS A 83 16.30 -7.56 0.76
N SER A 84 15.16 -8.10 1.21
CA SER A 84 13.96 -8.25 0.39
C SER A 84 13.37 -6.91 -0.01
N SER A 85 13.26 -5.94 0.91
CA SER A 85 12.79 -4.58 0.59
C SER A 85 13.71 -3.89 -0.40
N ARG A 86 15.02 -4.00 -0.21
CA ARG A 86 16.01 -3.46 -1.16
C ARG A 86 15.91 -4.14 -2.51
N TYR A 87 15.83 -5.47 -2.55
CA TYR A 87 15.68 -6.22 -3.80
C TYR A 87 14.41 -5.83 -4.55
N TRP A 88 13.29 -5.66 -3.82
CA TRP A 88 12.04 -5.18 -4.40
C TRP A 88 12.21 -3.81 -5.06
N ALA A 89 12.82 -2.85 -4.35
CA ALA A 89 12.96 -1.49 -4.83
C ALA A 89 14.01 -1.35 -5.96
N GLU A 90 15.14 -2.07 -5.89
CA GLU A 90 16.26 -1.82 -6.80
C GLU A 90 16.29 -2.79 -8.00
N VAL A 91 15.67 -3.96 -7.89
CA VAL A 91 15.74 -5.01 -8.91
C VAL A 91 14.38 -5.41 -9.43
N PHE A 92 13.49 -5.88 -8.56
CA PHE A 92 12.20 -6.43 -8.99
C PHE A 92 11.34 -5.37 -9.66
N PHE A 93 11.02 -4.29 -8.94
CA PHE A 93 10.08 -3.30 -9.45
C PHE A 93 10.58 -2.59 -10.72
N PRO A 94 11.84 -2.13 -10.83
CA PRO A 94 12.33 -1.52 -12.06
C PRO A 94 12.21 -2.44 -13.28
N SER A 95 12.43 -3.75 -13.11
CA SER A 95 12.33 -4.71 -14.22
C SER A 95 10.92 -4.95 -14.74
N VAL A 96 9.90 -4.64 -13.94
CA VAL A 96 8.47 -4.83 -14.30
C VAL A 96 7.69 -3.51 -14.39
N ALA A 97 8.35 -2.37 -14.16
CA ALA A 97 7.70 -1.07 -14.05
C ALA A 97 6.84 -0.72 -15.28
N GLU A 98 7.35 -0.96 -16.50
CA GLU A 98 6.61 -0.66 -17.73
C GLU A 98 5.43 -1.63 -17.94
N ALA A 99 5.61 -2.91 -17.67
CA ALA A 99 4.52 -3.88 -17.73
C ALA A 99 3.42 -3.56 -16.71
N ARG A 100 3.80 -3.12 -15.49
CA ARG A 100 2.86 -2.68 -14.46
C ARG A 100 2.17 -1.36 -14.85
N ARG A 101 2.90 -0.43 -15.47
CA ARG A 101 2.33 0.80 -16.03
C ARG A 101 1.17 0.49 -16.98
N GLU A 102 1.41 -0.38 -17.95
CA GLU A 102 0.42 -0.73 -18.96
C GLU A 102 -0.77 -1.54 -18.41
N LYS A 103 -0.49 -2.49 -17.52
CA LYS A 103 -1.49 -3.48 -17.10
C LYS A 103 -2.20 -3.14 -15.79
N ILE A 104 -1.64 -2.26 -14.98
CA ILE A 104 -2.21 -1.89 -13.67
C ILE A 104 -2.51 -0.40 -13.62
N PHE A 105 -1.50 0.46 -13.81
CA PHE A 105 -1.66 1.89 -13.51
C PHE A 105 -2.51 2.63 -14.54
N LYS A 106 -2.32 2.39 -15.83
CA LYS A 106 -3.20 2.97 -16.87
C LYS A 106 -4.67 2.55 -16.72
N PRO A 107 -4.99 1.25 -16.53
CA PRO A 107 -6.37 0.84 -16.22
C PRO A 107 -6.94 1.47 -14.94
N ARG A 108 -6.14 1.62 -13.88
CA ARG A 108 -6.56 2.30 -12.65
C ARG A 108 -6.93 3.77 -12.91
N VAL A 109 -6.07 4.49 -13.64
CA VAL A 109 -6.35 5.89 -14.03
C VAL A 109 -7.64 5.96 -14.84
N LYS A 110 -7.79 5.11 -15.85
CA LYS A 110 -9.01 5.06 -16.67
C LYS A 110 -10.25 4.83 -15.80
N ARG A 111 -10.21 3.85 -14.91
CA ARG A 111 -11.33 3.53 -14.01
C ARG A 111 -11.70 4.69 -13.10
N LEU A 112 -10.69 5.38 -12.54
CA LEU A 112 -10.94 6.54 -11.68
C LEU A 112 -11.50 7.73 -12.46
N LEU A 113 -11.07 7.96 -13.70
CA LEU A 113 -11.67 8.99 -14.56
C LEU A 113 -13.15 8.71 -14.83
N GLU A 114 -13.51 7.46 -15.15
CA GLU A 114 -14.90 7.04 -15.32
C GLU A 114 -15.73 7.28 -14.05
N LEU A 115 -15.17 6.99 -12.87
CA LEU A 115 -15.82 7.26 -11.59
C LEU A 115 -15.99 8.76 -11.34
N CYS A 116 -14.96 9.57 -11.63
CA CYS A 116 -15.04 11.03 -11.51
C CYS A 116 -16.13 11.61 -12.42
N GLU A 117 -16.25 11.14 -13.65
CA GLU A 117 -17.30 11.52 -14.59
C GLU A 117 -18.69 11.14 -14.07
N THR A 118 -18.86 9.91 -13.60
CA THR A 118 -20.14 9.39 -13.07
C THR A 118 -20.60 10.16 -11.82
N THR A 119 -19.66 10.60 -10.98
CA THR A 119 -19.94 11.32 -9.74
C THR A 119 -19.88 12.86 -9.92
N ASN A 120 -19.62 13.35 -11.12
CA ASN A 120 -19.38 14.77 -11.41
C ASN A 120 -18.26 15.39 -10.56
N LEU A 121 -17.23 14.57 -10.21
CA LEU A 121 -16.09 15.04 -9.42
C LEU A 121 -15.06 15.73 -10.32
N SER A 122 -14.82 17.03 -10.05
CA SER A 122 -13.70 17.75 -10.64
C SER A 122 -12.48 17.61 -9.74
N VAL A 123 -11.40 17.03 -10.28
CA VAL A 123 -10.17 16.78 -9.52
C VAL A 123 -9.11 17.82 -9.88
N SER A 124 -8.97 18.85 -9.05
CA SER A 124 -7.91 19.85 -9.12
C SER A 124 -6.71 19.50 -8.22
N LYS A 125 -6.94 18.75 -7.14
CA LYS A 125 -5.90 18.28 -6.22
C LYS A 125 -6.06 16.80 -5.95
N LEU A 126 -4.99 16.03 -6.12
CA LEU A 126 -4.93 14.59 -5.90
C LEU A 126 -3.75 14.23 -5.01
N ILE A 127 -4.01 13.45 -3.97
CA ILE A 127 -3.00 12.85 -3.10
C ILE A 127 -2.96 11.35 -3.35
N ASP A 128 -1.77 10.79 -3.58
CA ASP A 128 -1.51 9.35 -3.66
C ASP A 128 -0.71 8.93 -2.42
N VAL A 129 -1.34 8.13 -1.55
CA VAL A 129 -0.74 7.66 -0.29
C VAL A 129 -0.13 6.29 -0.50
N GLY A 130 1.17 6.17 -0.25
CA GLY A 130 1.97 5.02 -0.64
C GLY A 130 2.27 5.04 -2.14
N ALA A 131 2.66 6.22 -2.66
CA ALA A 131 2.82 6.45 -4.10
C ALA A 131 3.86 5.55 -4.78
N GLY A 132 4.75 4.91 -4.00
CA GLY A 132 5.79 4.03 -4.52
C GLY A 132 6.68 4.74 -5.54
N TYR A 133 6.72 4.22 -6.74
CA TYR A 133 7.46 4.83 -7.87
C TYR A 133 6.76 6.03 -8.51
N GLY A 134 5.60 6.45 -8.03
CA GLY A 134 4.81 7.56 -8.58
C GLY A 134 4.26 7.30 -9.99
N ILE A 135 4.13 6.04 -10.41
CA ILE A 135 3.67 5.71 -11.78
C ILE A 135 2.21 6.11 -11.97
N PHE A 136 1.37 5.90 -10.94
CA PHE A 136 -0.04 6.30 -11.02
C PHE A 136 -0.19 7.80 -11.25
N LEU A 137 0.49 8.62 -10.46
CA LEU A 137 0.47 10.08 -10.60
C LEU A 137 1.05 10.54 -11.95
N ASP A 138 2.10 9.87 -12.44
CA ASP A 138 2.67 10.16 -13.75
C ASP A 138 1.68 9.86 -14.88
N GLU A 139 0.94 8.77 -14.82
CA GLU A 139 -0.13 8.46 -15.78
C GLU A 139 -1.34 9.40 -15.64
N TRP A 140 -1.72 9.78 -14.43
CA TRP A 140 -2.77 10.77 -14.20
C TRP A 140 -2.44 12.13 -14.84
N ARG A 141 -1.22 12.61 -14.64
CA ARG A 141 -0.75 13.88 -15.23
C ARG A 141 -0.85 13.93 -16.74
N LYS A 142 -0.66 12.81 -17.44
CA LYS A 142 -0.78 12.74 -18.91
C LYS A 142 -2.19 13.05 -19.40
N VAL A 143 -3.21 12.71 -18.61
CA VAL A 143 -4.63 12.89 -18.98
C VAL A 143 -5.30 14.07 -18.26
N ARG A 144 -4.73 14.53 -17.15
CA ARG A 144 -5.18 15.67 -16.36
C ARG A 144 -4.00 16.55 -15.95
N PRO A 145 -3.36 17.27 -16.89
CA PRO A 145 -2.10 17.99 -16.65
C PRO A 145 -2.21 19.15 -15.66
N ASN A 146 -3.41 19.66 -15.42
CA ASN A 146 -3.66 20.79 -14.51
C ASN A 146 -3.99 20.33 -13.08
N THR A 147 -4.01 19.04 -12.78
CA THR A 147 -4.20 18.51 -11.42
C THR A 147 -2.91 18.72 -10.61
N GLU A 148 -3.04 19.33 -9.44
CA GLU A 148 -1.97 19.34 -8.45
C GLU A 148 -1.79 17.93 -7.86
N LEU A 149 -0.58 17.37 -7.99
CA LEU A 149 -0.28 16.00 -7.65
C LEU A 149 0.68 15.93 -6.47
N ILE A 150 0.28 15.22 -5.42
CA ILE A 150 1.07 15.03 -4.21
C ILE A 150 1.26 13.53 -3.98
N ALA A 151 2.52 13.13 -3.87
CA ALA A 151 2.93 11.80 -3.48
C ALA A 151 3.29 11.78 -2.00
N ILE A 152 2.65 10.94 -1.20
CA ILE A 152 3.07 10.63 0.17
C ILE A 152 3.77 9.26 0.12
N GLU A 153 5.07 9.24 0.41
CA GLU A 153 5.88 8.03 0.29
C GLU A 153 6.99 8.01 1.36
N PRO A 154 6.95 7.08 2.32
CA PRO A 154 7.92 7.04 3.42
C PRO A 154 9.30 6.52 3.02
N SER A 155 9.42 5.75 1.93
CA SER A 155 10.68 5.21 1.47
C SER A 155 11.52 6.28 0.78
N ILE A 156 12.71 6.58 1.31
CA ILE A 156 13.65 7.56 0.75
C ILE A 156 13.94 7.28 -0.72
N SER A 157 14.18 6.01 -1.07
CA SER A 157 14.50 5.61 -2.45
C SER A 157 13.32 5.82 -3.40
N LEU A 158 12.10 5.45 -2.99
CA LEU A 158 10.88 5.61 -3.80
C LEU A 158 10.46 7.08 -3.89
N ALA A 159 10.57 7.83 -2.79
CA ALA A 159 10.36 9.28 -2.79
C ALA A 159 11.30 10.01 -3.77
N LYS A 160 12.56 9.57 -3.87
CA LYS A 160 13.51 10.06 -4.87
C LYS A 160 13.03 9.80 -6.30
N GLU A 161 12.49 8.62 -6.59
CA GLU A 161 11.91 8.29 -7.90
C GLU A 161 10.68 9.16 -8.23
N CYS A 162 9.84 9.46 -7.25
CA CYS A 162 8.75 10.41 -7.41
C CYS A 162 9.27 11.82 -7.74
N ARG A 163 10.33 12.28 -7.06
CA ARG A 163 10.97 13.59 -7.35
C ARG A 163 11.59 13.63 -8.75
N HIS A 164 12.20 12.54 -9.23
CA HIS A 164 12.71 12.44 -10.60
C HIS A 164 11.60 12.63 -11.63
N LYS A 165 10.37 12.24 -11.31
CA LYS A 165 9.16 12.48 -12.13
C LYS A 165 8.57 13.87 -11.92
N LYS A 166 9.25 14.75 -11.19
CA LYS A 166 8.79 16.11 -10.88
C LYS A 166 7.42 16.15 -10.18
N LEU A 167 7.18 15.20 -9.28
CA LEU A 167 6.03 15.19 -8.39
C LEU A 167 6.36 15.97 -7.12
N THR A 168 5.36 16.59 -6.50
CA THR A 168 5.46 17.10 -5.13
C THR A 168 5.45 15.90 -4.18
N VAL A 169 6.46 15.78 -3.32
CA VAL A 169 6.67 14.60 -2.47
C VAL A 169 6.72 14.97 -1.01
N VAL A 170 5.88 14.33 -0.21
CA VAL A 170 5.94 14.31 1.24
C VAL A 170 6.58 12.98 1.65
N GLU A 171 7.85 13.02 2.09
CA GLU A 171 8.60 11.84 2.51
C GLU A 171 8.29 11.54 3.98
N SER A 172 7.15 10.88 4.22
CA SER A 172 6.61 10.60 5.55
C SER A 172 5.63 9.43 5.52
N LEU A 173 5.42 8.79 6.66
CA LEU A 173 4.22 7.98 6.89
C LEU A 173 2.99 8.90 6.85
N ALA A 174 1.85 8.39 6.37
CA ALA A 174 0.61 9.15 6.26
C ALA A 174 0.15 9.73 7.61
N GLU A 175 0.35 8.97 8.68
CA GLU A 175 -0.02 9.33 10.04
C GLU A 175 0.69 10.58 10.55
N ASN A 176 1.89 10.85 10.03
CA ASN A 176 2.73 11.98 10.44
C ASN A 176 2.59 13.20 9.51
N VAL A 177 1.77 13.10 8.47
CA VAL A 177 1.57 14.20 7.53
C VAL A 177 0.69 15.29 8.13
N VAL A 178 1.14 16.55 8.02
CA VAL A 178 0.43 17.74 8.49
C VAL A 178 0.22 18.73 7.34
N GLY A 179 -0.80 19.58 7.46
CA GLY A 179 -1.08 20.65 6.48
C GLY A 179 -1.85 20.19 5.24
N TYR A 180 -2.41 18.98 5.24
CA TYR A 180 -3.22 18.45 4.16
C TYR A 180 -4.65 18.07 4.59
N ASP A 181 -5.11 18.62 5.71
CA ASP A 181 -6.49 18.42 6.17
C ASP A 181 -7.46 19.15 5.22
N ASP A 182 -8.57 18.48 4.86
CA ASP A 182 -9.59 18.99 3.92
C ASP A 182 -9.00 19.51 2.59
N TYR A 183 -7.92 18.88 2.13
CA TYR A 183 -7.08 19.43 1.07
C TYR A 183 -7.43 18.92 -0.33
N ALA A 184 -7.57 17.62 -0.51
CA ALA A 184 -7.65 16.98 -1.82
C ALA A 184 -9.09 16.70 -2.26
N ASP A 185 -9.35 16.87 -3.55
CA ASP A 185 -10.59 16.43 -4.20
C ASP A 185 -10.65 14.91 -4.25
N LEU A 186 -9.49 14.29 -4.45
CA LEU A 186 -9.32 12.84 -4.53
C LEU A 186 -8.08 12.42 -3.74
N VAL A 187 -8.26 11.53 -2.80
CA VAL A 187 -7.18 10.79 -2.14
C VAL A 187 -7.23 9.36 -2.63
N VAL A 188 -6.11 8.82 -3.07
CA VAL A 188 -5.99 7.42 -3.48
C VAL A 188 -4.97 6.70 -2.61
N CYS A 189 -5.20 5.39 -2.41
CA CYS A 189 -4.31 4.53 -1.66
C CYS A 189 -4.40 3.11 -2.25
N PHE A 190 -3.31 2.63 -2.85
CA PHE A 190 -3.29 1.36 -3.56
C PHE A 190 -2.32 0.38 -2.91
N GLU A 191 -2.84 -0.75 -2.42
CA GLU A 191 -2.04 -1.85 -1.86
C GLU A 191 -1.13 -1.35 -0.70
N VAL A 192 -1.72 -0.62 0.25
CA VAL A 192 -1.06 -0.15 1.48
C VAL A 192 -1.80 -0.59 2.73
N LEU A 193 -3.14 -0.66 2.66
CA LEU A 193 -3.98 -0.94 3.83
C LEU A 193 -3.64 -2.28 4.50
N GLU A 194 -3.18 -3.26 3.73
CA GLU A 194 -2.74 -4.58 4.21
C GLU A 194 -1.42 -4.55 4.99
N HIS A 195 -0.68 -3.45 4.90
CA HIS A 195 0.63 -3.28 5.54
C HIS A 195 0.60 -2.46 6.83
N VAL A 196 -0.52 -1.81 7.14
CA VAL A 196 -0.63 -0.92 8.31
C VAL A 196 -0.96 -1.66 9.60
N ASP A 197 -0.55 -1.11 10.73
CA ASP A 197 -0.82 -1.71 12.05
C ASP A 197 -2.29 -1.57 12.44
N SER A 198 -2.86 -0.39 12.29
CA SER A 198 -4.27 -0.06 12.61
C SER A 198 -4.99 0.43 11.35
N PRO A 199 -5.69 -0.45 10.60
CA PRO A 199 -6.41 -0.06 9.38
C PRO A 199 -7.45 1.03 9.62
N LEU A 200 -8.14 1.01 10.77
CA LEU A 200 -9.17 2.00 11.10
C LEU A 200 -8.58 3.39 11.34
N GLU A 201 -7.48 3.47 12.07
CA GLU A 201 -6.76 4.74 12.30
C GLU A 201 -6.19 5.25 10.98
N PHE A 202 -5.60 4.39 10.17
CA PHE A 202 -5.08 4.74 8.87
C PHE A 202 -6.17 5.32 7.93
N ILE A 203 -7.34 4.67 7.83
CA ILE A 203 -8.46 5.18 7.03
C ILE A 203 -8.93 6.54 7.57
N THR A 204 -8.91 6.73 8.89
CA THR A 204 -9.26 8.02 9.52
C THR A 204 -8.28 9.12 9.11
N VAL A 205 -6.99 8.82 9.04
CA VAL A 205 -5.96 9.73 8.53
C VAL A 205 -6.19 10.06 7.05
N LEU A 206 -6.45 9.06 6.21
CA LEU A 206 -6.74 9.30 4.78
C LEU A 206 -8.00 10.17 4.60
N LYS A 207 -9.06 9.88 5.35
CA LYS A 207 -10.31 10.65 5.33
C LYS A 207 -10.08 12.11 5.67
N ARG A 208 -9.20 12.41 6.64
CA ARG A 208 -8.87 13.79 7.04
C ARG A 208 -8.29 14.61 5.88
N MET A 209 -7.55 13.96 4.97
CA MET A 209 -6.95 14.63 3.81
C MET A 209 -7.96 14.97 2.71
N VAL A 210 -9.12 14.32 2.73
CA VAL A 210 -10.18 14.53 1.73
C VAL A 210 -10.99 15.76 2.11
N LYS A 211 -11.12 16.72 1.19
CA LYS A 211 -11.97 17.90 1.39
C LYS A 211 -13.47 17.53 1.44
N PRO A 212 -14.32 18.35 2.03
CA PRO A 212 -15.76 18.15 1.97
C PRO A 212 -16.27 18.00 0.52
N GLY A 213 -17.00 16.91 0.24
CA GLY A 213 -17.45 16.56 -1.12
C GLY A 213 -16.41 15.87 -2.00
N GLY A 214 -15.20 15.65 -1.51
CA GLY A 214 -14.17 14.85 -2.18
C GLY A 214 -14.36 13.34 -1.97
N TYR A 215 -13.47 12.56 -2.55
CA TYR A 215 -13.52 11.11 -2.51
C TYR A 215 -12.21 10.50 -2.03
N LEU A 216 -12.35 9.39 -1.29
CA LEU A 216 -11.27 8.48 -0.94
C LEU A 216 -11.43 7.18 -1.73
N PHE A 217 -10.39 6.79 -2.47
CA PHE A 217 -10.36 5.54 -3.19
C PHE A 217 -9.25 4.63 -2.65
N ILE A 218 -9.63 3.45 -2.17
CA ILE A 218 -8.69 2.47 -1.62
C ILE A 218 -8.79 1.17 -2.41
N SER A 219 -7.67 0.53 -2.71
CA SER A 219 -7.61 -0.88 -3.07
C SER A 219 -6.66 -1.62 -2.14
N THR A 220 -7.01 -2.86 -1.83
CA THR A 220 -6.22 -3.74 -0.96
C THR A 220 -6.48 -5.19 -1.34
N LEU A 221 -5.75 -6.13 -0.72
CA LEU A 221 -5.92 -7.56 -0.96
C LEU A 221 -7.31 -8.04 -0.50
N CYS A 222 -7.87 -8.96 -1.26
CA CYS A 222 -9.11 -9.66 -0.91
C CYS A 222 -8.77 -11.11 -0.54
N ILE A 223 -9.41 -11.65 0.52
CA ILE A 223 -9.21 -13.04 0.96
C ILE A 223 -9.51 -14.05 -0.14
N ASP A 224 -10.50 -13.77 -0.99
CA ASP A 224 -10.88 -14.58 -2.15
C ASP A 224 -10.07 -14.20 -3.40
N GLY A 225 -9.13 -13.29 -3.25
CA GLY A 225 -8.32 -12.78 -4.34
C GLY A 225 -7.20 -13.72 -4.71
N PHE A 226 -6.73 -13.56 -5.93
CA PHE A 226 -5.67 -14.32 -6.56
C PHE A 226 -4.36 -14.39 -5.74
N ASP A 227 -4.04 -13.35 -4.97
CA ASP A 227 -2.78 -13.26 -4.22
C ASP A 227 -2.75 -14.17 -2.97
N LEU A 228 -3.89 -14.73 -2.55
CA LEU A 228 -4.03 -15.57 -1.35
C LEU A 228 -4.40 -17.03 -1.65
N GLN A 229 -4.64 -17.38 -2.91
CA GLN A 229 -4.95 -18.74 -3.37
C GLN A 229 -3.72 -19.58 -3.67
#